data_2ab8c94753a2e0178eb5e1be402a3662
#
_entry.id   2ab8c94753a2e0178eb5e1be402a3662
#
_cell.length_a   1.000
_cell.length_b   1.000
_cell.length_c   1.000
_cell.angle_alpha   90.00
_cell.angle_beta   90.00
_cell.angle_gamma   90.00
#
_symmetry.space_group_name_H-M   'P 1'
#
loop_
_entity.id
_entity.type
_entity.pdbx_description
1 polymer ?
#
loop_
_entity_poly.entity_id
_entity_poly.type
_entity_poly.pdbx_seq_one_letter_code
_entity_poly.pdbx_strand_id
1 'polypeptide(L)' 'MSNQENIFYQKDGDTSYSITKGIFYIKDLNAKMNAFRVMKHTNYSKPIVEYVFQKTQAEIVLKDLMKA' A
#
# COMPACT_ATOMS: atom_id res chain seq x y z
N MET A 1 10.67 17.28 5.06
CA MET A 1 10.97 15.88 5.38
C MET A 1 9.78 14.99 5.01
N SER A 2 10.08 13.82 4.51
CA SER A 2 9.03 12.86 4.18
C SER A 2 8.53 12.16 5.44
N ASN A 3 7.20 12.08 5.59
CA ASN A 3 6.57 11.31 6.67
C ASN A 3 6.28 9.88 6.24
N GLN A 4 6.83 9.46 5.10
CA GLN A 4 6.56 8.15 4.53
C GLN A 4 7.78 7.25 4.68
N GLU A 5 7.52 5.99 5.01
CA GLU A 5 8.56 4.99 5.17
C GLU A 5 8.09 3.70 4.51
N ASN A 6 8.89 3.19 3.56
CA ASN A 6 8.64 1.90 2.97
C ASN A 6 9.05 0.81 3.95
N ILE A 7 8.08 0.01 4.40
CA ILE A 7 8.35 -1.08 5.32
C ILE A 7 8.38 -2.44 4.63
N PHE A 8 7.95 -2.49 3.37
CA PHE A 8 8.03 -3.69 2.56
C PHE A 8 8.05 -3.30 1.09
N TYR A 9 8.91 -3.96 0.32
CA TYR A 9 8.93 -3.83 -1.13
C TYR A 9 9.38 -5.14 -1.75
N GLN A 10 8.64 -5.61 -2.74
CA GLN A 10 9.02 -6.80 -3.50
C GLN A 10 8.66 -6.56 -4.96
N LYS A 11 9.60 -6.86 -5.84
CA LYS A 11 9.36 -6.80 -7.28
C LYS A 11 9.47 -8.21 -7.85
N ASP A 12 8.47 -8.58 -8.65
CA ASP A 12 8.41 -9.88 -9.29
C ASP A 12 8.05 -9.67 -10.77
N GLY A 13 9.07 -9.67 -11.62
CA GLY A 13 8.87 -9.39 -13.03
C GLY A 13 8.38 -7.96 -13.25
N ASP A 14 7.22 -7.82 -13.90
CA ASP A 14 6.61 -6.53 -14.19
C ASP A 14 5.69 -6.03 -13.08
N THR A 15 5.61 -6.76 -11.99
CA THR A 15 4.72 -6.46 -10.88
C THR A 15 5.55 -6.11 -9.65
N SER A 16 5.15 -5.05 -8.96
CA SER A 16 5.75 -4.71 -7.67
C SER A 16 4.68 -4.58 -6.61
N TYR A 17 5.07 -4.90 -5.38
CA TYR A 17 4.21 -4.84 -4.20
C TYR A 17 4.91 -4.00 -3.15
N SER A 18 4.17 -3.17 -2.45
CA SER A 18 4.78 -2.35 -1.40
C SER A 18 3.79 -2.07 -0.27
N ILE A 19 4.37 -1.85 0.91
CA ILE A 19 3.64 -1.31 2.05
C ILE A 19 4.42 -0.08 2.50
N THR A 20 3.74 1.05 2.54
CA THR A 20 4.32 2.33 2.96
C THR A 20 3.56 2.85 4.16
N LYS A 21 4.28 3.12 5.24
CA LYS A 21 3.72 3.75 6.43
C LYS A 21 3.88 5.25 6.33
N GLY A 22 2.83 5.99 6.66
CA GLY A 22 2.91 7.45 6.61
C GLY A 22 1.60 8.12 6.89
N ILE A 23 1.55 9.41 6.61
CA ILE A 23 0.34 10.20 6.72
C ILE A 23 -0.22 10.36 5.32
N PHE A 24 -1.44 9.87 5.12
CA PHE A 24 -2.10 9.90 3.81
C PHE A 24 -3.48 10.53 3.93
N TYR A 25 -3.90 11.19 2.86
CA TYR A 25 -5.27 11.66 2.75
C TYR A 25 -6.17 10.46 2.44
N ILE A 26 -7.10 10.20 3.35
CA ILE A 26 -8.05 9.11 3.19
C ILE A 26 -9.37 9.70 2.70
N LYS A 27 -9.68 9.44 1.46
CA LYS A 27 -10.83 10.07 0.80
C LYS A 27 -12.15 9.76 1.50
N ASP A 28 -12.33 8.51 1.95
CA ASP A 28 -13.55 8.10 2.61
C ASP A 28 -13.78 8.83 3.94
N LEU A 29 -12.70 9.24 4.59
CA LEU A 29 -12.76 9.95 5.86
C LEU A 29 -12.59 11.45 5.68
N ASN A 30 -12.22 11.87 4.47
CA ASN A 30 -11.97 13.26 4.12
C ASN A 30 -10.97 13.92 5.08
N ALA A 31 -9.91 13.19 5.43
CA ALA A 31 -8.92 13.66 6.39
C ALA A 31 -7.57 12.98 6.14
N LYS A 32 -6.50 13.64 6.59
CA LYS A 32 -5.16 13.06 6.60
C LYS A 32 -4.99 12.26 7.88
N MET A 33 -4.53 11.02 7.75
CA MET A 33 -4.38 10.12 8.89
C MET A 33 -3.14 9.27 8.75
N ASN A 34 -2.60 8.85 9.89
CA ASN A 34 -1.54 7.83 9.90
C ASN A 34 -2.13 6.51 9.40
N ALA A 35 -1.54 5.97 8.37
CA ALA A 35 -2.06 4.76 7.75
C ALA A 35 -0.94 3.99 7.06
N PHE A 36 -1.27 2.79 6.59
CA PHE A 36 -0.39 1.98 5.76
C PHE A 36 -1.01 1.91 4.37
N ARG A 37 -0.21 2.25 3.37
CA ARG A 37 -0.63 2.15 1.98
C ARG A 37 -0.08 0.85 1.40
N VAL A 38 -0.98 -0.05 1.02
CA VAL A 38 -0.61 -1.29 0.34
C VAL A 38 -0.85 -1.08 -1.15
N MET A 39 0.17 -1.32 -1.96
CA MET A 39 0.09 -1.05 -3.38
C MET A 39 0.61 -2.23 -4.19
N LYS A 40 -0.12 -2.54 -5.25
CA LYS A 40 0.32 -3.45 -6.30
C LYS A 40 0.40 -2.65 -7.59
N HIS A 41 1.58 -2.61 -8.19
CA HIS A 41 1.82 -1.89 -9.42
C HIS A 41 2.24 -2.86 -10.52
N THR A 42 1.57 -2.77 -11.68
CA THR A 42 1.95 -3.54 -12.87
C THR A 42 2.14 -2.58 -14.04
N ASN A 43 2.94 -3.02 -15.03
CA ASN A 43 3.18 -2.18 -16.20
C ASN A 43 1.98 -2.12 -17.16
N TYR A 44 0.99 -2.99 -16.95
CA TYR A 44 -0.10 -3.17 -17.91
C TYR A 44 -1.46 -2.69 -17.42
N SER A 45 -1.55 -2.27 -16.18
CA SER A 45 -2.82 -1.85 -15.61
C SER A 45 -2.61 -0.76 -14.55
N LYS A 46 -3.71 -0.14 -14.14
CA LYS A 46 -3.65 0.88 -13.09
C LYS A 46 -3.22 0.25 -11.77
N PRO A 47 -2.44 0.96 -10.96
CA PRO A 47 -2.07 0.46 -9.64
C PRO A 47 -3.28 0.20 -8.77
N ILE A 48 -3.21 -0.88 -7.99
CA ILE A 48 -4.19 -1.16 -6.96
C ILE A 48 -3.65 -0.60 -5.67
N VAL A 49 -4.40 0.30 -5.02
CA VAL A 49 -3.97 0.97 -3.81
C VAL A 49 -5.04 0.80 -2.74
N GLU A 50 -4.62 0.36 -1.55
CA GLU A 50 -5.51 0.26 -0.41
C GLU A 50 -4.84 0.86 0.82
N TYR A 51 -5.65 1.50 1.66
CA TYR A 51 -5.20 2.11 2.91
C TYR A 51 -5.80 1.34 4.07
N VAL A 52 -4.95 0.97 5.02
CA VAL A 52 -5.37 0.31 6.25
C VAL A 52 -4.68 0.98 7.43
N PHE A 53 -5.19 0.76 8.63
CA PHE A 53 -4.71 1.48 9.80
C PHE A 53 -3.84 0.62 10.72
N GLN A 54 -3.68 -0.66 10.41
CA GLN A 54 -2.87 -1.57 11.20
C GLN A 54 -1.93 -2.36 10.30
N LYS A 55 -0.72 -2.61 10.80
CA LYS A 55 0.28 -3.35 10.04
C LYS A 55 -0.19 -4.76 9.70
N THR A 56 -0.87 -5.42 10.64
CA THR A 56 -1.38 -6.78 10.39
C THR A 56 -2.39 -6.80 9.25
N GLN A 57 -3.23 -5.79 9.15
CA GLN A 57 -4.17 -5.67 8.04
C GLN A 57 -3.44 -5.43 6.72
N ALA A 58 -2.38 -4.63 6.75
CA ALA A 58 -1.59 -4.37 5.55
C ALA A 58 -0.99 -5.67 5.02
N GLU A 59 -0.49 -6.52 5.90
CA GLU A 59 0.07 -7.82 5.51
C GLU A 59 -0.97 -8.74 4.90
N ILE A 60 -2.19 -8.74 5.45
CA ILE A 60 -3.30 -9.55 4.92
C ILE A 60 -3.68 -9.07 3.52
N VAL A 61 -3.84 -7.76 3.35
CA VAL A 61 -4.17 -7.19 2.04
C VAL A 61 -3.08 -7.50 1.03
N LEU A 62 -1.82 -7.38 1.43
CA LEU A 62 -0.69 -7.68 0.55
C LEU A 62 -0.74 -9.11 0.07
N LYS A 63 -1.00 -10.07 0.95
CA LYS A 63 -1.09 -11.48 0.58
C LYS A 63 -2.23 -11.71 -0.40
N ASP A 64 -3.36 -11.05 -0.20
CA ASP A 64 -4.50 -11.16 -1.12
C ASP A 64 -4.15 -10.62 -2.50
N LEU A 65 -3.44 -9.51 -2.57
CA LEU A 65 -3.00 -8.94 -3.84
C LEU A 65 -1.99 -9.85 -4.55
N MET A 66 -1.15 -10.53 -3.81
CA MET A 66 -0.16 -11.45 -4.37
C MET A 66 -0.79 -12.71 -4.95
N LYS A 67 -1.95 -13.09 -4.46
CA LYS A 67 -2.67 -14.28 -4.96
C LYS A 67 -3.45 -14.00 -6.23
N ALA A 68 -3.75 -12.75 -6.47
CA ALA A 68 -4.62 -12.36 -7.60
C ALA A 68 -3.89 -12.35 -8.93
#